data_e923145892c3e1e0c49a12611bfe40a2
#
_entry.id   e923145892c3e1e0c49a12611bfe40a2
#
_cell.length_a   1.000
_cell.length_b   1.000
_cell.length_c   1.000
_cell.angle_alpha   90.00
_cell.angle_beta   90.00
_cell.angle_gamma   90.00
#
_symmetry.space_group_name_H-M   'P 1'
#
loop_
_entity.id
_entity.type
_entity.pdbx_description
1 polymer ?
#
loop_
_entity_poly.entity_id
_entity_poly.type
_entity_poly.pdbx_seq_one_letter_code
_entity_poly.pdbx_strand_id
1 'polypeptide(L)'
;MLKVLVLGSAAGGGSPQWNCNSDVSMAVRDKLTGTSPRTQSSIAVTANGGDWFLFNASPDLGSQILNNQQMHPDKNFPRHSPLSGVVLTNGDVDHVAGLLTLRERQDLSVYAHPRVHSVLKENSIFNVLNPDYVDRRELPMNKSFELLKKNGEGSDLMVEAFEVPGKIALWLEDESKGENFGTQEGDTIGLKISSKKDNKFFFYIP
;
A
#
# COMPACT_ATOMS: atom_id res chain seq x y z
N MET A 1 19.26 -7.64 -4.18
CA MET A 1 18.35 -8.28 -5.17
C MET A 1 16.94 -7.84 -4.89
N LEU A 2 16.23 -7.34 -5.92
CA LEU A 2 14.82 -6.94 -5.80
C LEU A 2 13.94 -8.16 -5.49
N LYS A 3 13.18 -8.09 -4.40
CA LYS A 3 12.21 -9.14 -4.02
C LYS A 3 10.83 -8.50 -3.89
N VAL A 4 9.82 -9.18 -4.40
CA VAL A 4 8.42 -8.79 -4.30
C VAL A 4 7.65 -9.89 -3.59
N LEU A 5 6.90 -9.52 -2.57
CA LEU A 5 6.01 -10.39 -1.83
C LEU A 5 4.57 -9.92 -2.07
N VAL A 6 3.76 -10.73 -2.72
CA VAL A 6 2.34 -10.43 -2.93
C VAL A 6 1.60 -10.78 -1.64
N LEU A 7 1.07 -9.79 -0.96
CA LEU A 7 0.34 -9.94 0.29
C LEU A 7 -1.15 -10.17 0.06
N GLY A 8 -1.69 -9.53 -0.98
CA GLY A 8 -3.07 -9.67 -1.40
C GLY A 8 -3.23 -9.31 -2.88
N SER A 9 -4.24 -9.89 -3.53
CA SER A 9 -4.45 -9.76 -4.98
C SER A 9 -5.92 -9.71 -5.39
N ALA A 10 -6.82 -9.41 -4.45
CA ALA A 10 -8.22 -9.12 -4.75
C ALA A 10 -8.47 -7.62 -4.78
N ALA A 11 -9.53 -7.19 -5.45
CA ALA A 11 -10.06 -5.84 -5.37
C ALA A 11 -10.63 -5.54 -3.97
N GLY A 12 -11.10 -4.33 -3.75
CA GLY A 12 -11.72 -3.91 -2.50
C GLY A 12 -12.79 -4.89 -2.02
N GLY A 13 -12.74 -5.24 -0.73
CA GLY A 13 -13.61 -6.24 -0.10
C GLY A 13 -13.06 -7.67 -0.12
N GLY A 14 -11.97 -7.96 -0.86
CA GLY A 14 -11.35 -9.29 -0.91
C GLY A 14 -12.14 -10.33 -1.70
N SER A 15 -11.67 -11.59 -1.68
CA SER A 15 -12.37 -12.72 -2.29
C SER A 15 -12.34 -13.92 -1.33
N PRO A 16 -13.48 -14.49 -0.91
CA PRO A 16 -14.84 -14.03 -1.23
C PRO A 16 -15.15 -12.70 -0.53
N GLN A 17 -15.88 -11.81 -1.20
CA GLN A 17 -16.36 -10.59 -0.54
C GLN A 17 -17.47 -10.95 0.44
N TRP A 18 -17.48 -10.32 1.63
CA TRP A 18 -18.31 -10.71 2.77
C TRP A 18 -19.83 -10.72 2.48
N ASN A 19 -20.31 -9.84 1.61
CA ASN A 19 -21.71 -9.66 1.25
C ASN A 19 -22.05 -10.12 -0.19
N CYS A 20 -21.16 -10.87 -0.85
CA CYS A 20 -21.33 -11.31 -2.23
C CYS A 20 -21.63 -12.80 -2.32
N ASN A 21 -22.69 -13.17 -3.04
CA ASN A 21 -23.08 -14.54 -3.37
C ASN A 21 -22.96 -14.85 -4.87
N SER A 22 -22.06 -14.16 -5.58
CA SER A 22 -21.73 -14.57 -6.96
C SER A 22 -21.13 -15.97 -6.98
N ASP A 23 -21.18 -16.62 -8.14
CA ASP A 23 -20.64 -17.97 -8.34
C ASP A 23 -19.19 -18.09 -7.87
N VAL A 24 -18.35 -17.07 -8.14
CA VAL A 24 -16.94 -17.03 -7.71
C VAL A 24 -16.85 -16.97 -6.19
N SER A 25 -17.62 -16.10 -5.54
CA SER A 25 -17.60 -15.96 -4.07
C SER A 25 -18.12 -17.23 -3.38
N MET A 26 -19.16 -17.85 -3.92
CA MET A 26 -19.66 -19.14 -3.43
C MET A 26 -18.64 -20.24 -3.62
N ALA A 27 -18.04 -20.37 -4.81
CA ALA A 27 -17.01 -21.36 -5.09
C ALA A 27 -15.83 -21.29 -4.12
N VAL A 28 -15.38 -20.07 -3.77
CA VAL A 28 -14.30 -19.86 -2.78
C VAL A 28 -14.76 -20.26 -1.37
N ARG A 29 -15.99 -19.91 -0.93
CA ARG A 29 -16.53 -20.33 0.37
C ARG A 29 -16.65 -21.84 0.47
N ASP A 30 -17.08 -22.48 -0.60
CA ASP A 30 -17.26 -23.94 -0.69
C ASP A 30 -15.95 -24.67 -0.95
N LYS A 31 -14.82 -23.95 -1.04
CA LYS A 31 -13.47 -24.49 -1.26
C LYS A 31 -13.38 -25.39 -2.50
N LEU A 32 -14.05 -25.01 -3.57
CA LEU A 32 -14.02 -25.77 -4.82
C LEU A 32 -12.58 -25.80 -5.39
N THR A 33 -12.25 -26.90 -6.03
CA THR A 33 -10.94 -27.09 -6.67
C THR A 33 -10.60 -25.94 -7.64
N GLY A 34 -9.41 -25.40 -7.53
CA GLY A 34 -8.95 -24.27 -8.36
C GLY A 34 -9.32 -22.90 -7.80
N THR A 35 -10.02 -22.82 -6.66
CA THR A 35 -10.33 -21.56 -5.99
C THR A 35 -9.52 -21.40 -4.70
N SER A 36 -9.24 -20.16 -4.32
CA SER A 36 -8.61 -19.83 -3.03
C SER A 36 -9.01 -18.44 -2.56
N PRO A 37 -9.15 -18.22 -1.24
CA PRO A 37 -9.35 -16.89 -0.70
C PRO A 37 -8.20 -15.96 -1.05
N ARG A 38 -8.51 -14.69 -1.28
CA ARG A 38 -7.51 -13.65 -1.52
C ARG A 38 -7.86 -12.39 -0.73
N THR A 39 -6.88 -11.87 -0.03
CA THR A 39 -6.97 -10.57 0.62
C THR A 39 -6.87 -9.44 -0.39
N GLN A 40 -7.25 -8.24 0.01
CA GLN A 40 -7.24 -7.04 -0.82
C GLN A 40 -5.82 -6.66 -1.25
N SER A 41 -5.70 -6.05 -2.43
CA SER A 41 -4.43 -5.77 -3.10
C SER A 41 -3.42 -5.06 -2.21
N SER A 42 -2.26 -5.66 -2.07
CA SER A 42 -1.08 -5.09 -1.41
C SER A 42 0.15 -5.93 -1.74
N ILE A 43 1.30 -5.29 -1.89
CA ILE A 43 2.59 -5.95 -2.04
C ILE A 43 3.61 -5.37 -1.08
N ALA A 44 4.58 -6.16 -0.67
CA ALA A 44 5.78 -5.67 0.01
C ALA A 44 7.01 -5.90 -0.87
N VAL A 45 7.90 -4.91 -0.91
CA VAL A 45 9.10 -4.94 -1.77
C VAL A 45 10.33 -4.59 -0.96
N THR A 46 11.44 -5.28 -1.24
CA THR A 46 12.76 -4.96 -0.69
C THR A 46 13.84 -5.12 -1.75
N ALA A 47 14.88 -4.29 -1.70
CA ALA A 47 16.07 -4.43 -2.53
C ALA A 47 17.29 -4.98 -1.76
N ASN A 48 17.30 -4.87 -0.43
CA ASN A 48 18.40 -5.30 0.44
C ASN A 48 18.08 -6.55 1.30
N GLY A 49 16.79 -6.94 1.37
CA GLY A 49 16.31 -8.12 2.10
C GLY A 49 16.00 -7.87 3.58
N GLY A 50 16.27 -6.68 4.10
CA GLY A 50 16.02 -6.29 5.50
C GLY A 50 14.92 -5.24 5.62
N ASP A 51 15.02 -4.19 4.78
CA ASP A 51 14.07 -3.08 4.79
C ASP A 51 12.95 -3.33 3.77
N TRP A 52 11.72 -3.48 4.23
CA TRP A 52 10.56 -3.70 3.39
C TRP A 52 9.72 -2.43 3.27
N PHE A 53 9.27 -2.14 2.07
CA PHE A 53 8.28 -1.11 1.79
C PHE A 53 6.99 -1.76 1.32
N LEU A 54 5.89 -1.37 1.97
CA LEU A 54 4.55 -1.78 1.61
C LEU A 54 4.01 -0.87 0.51
N PHE A 55 3.39 -1.42 -0.51
CA PHE A 55 2.68 -0.68 -1.54
C PHE A 55 1.19 -0.95 -1.37
N ASN A 56 0.47 0.09 -0.96
CA ASN A 56 -0.88 0.11 -0.44
C ASN A 56 -1.05 -0.68 0.87
N ALA A 57 -1.72 -0.09 1.82
CA ALA A 57 -2.01 -0.67 3.13
C ALA A 57 -3.48 -1.08 3.20
N SER A 58 -3.78 -2.33 2.82
CA SER A 58 -5.14 -2.85 2.81
C SER A 58 -5.70 -3.07 4.23
N PRO A 59 -7.02 -3.06 4.42
CA PRO A 59 -7.64 -3.40 5.70
C PRO A 59 -7.23 -4.77 6.24
N ASP A 60 -6.79 -5.67 5.35
CA ASP A 60 -6.34 -7.03 5.69
C ASP A 60 -4.90 -7.10 6.19
N LEU A 61 -4.19 -5.96 6.32
CA LEU A 61 -2.76 -5.90 6.59
C LEU A 61 -2.33 -6.73 7.79
N GLY A 62 -3.12 -6.76 8.86
CA GLY A 62 -2.81 -7.58 10.04
C GLY A 62 -2.68 -9.07 9.71
N SER A 63 -3.65 -9.62 8.97
CA SER A 63 -3.61 -11.02 8.51
C SER A 63 -2.54 -11.26 7.45
N GLN A 64 -2.32 -10.28 6.56
CA GLN A 64 -1.26 -10.34 5.55
C GLN A 64 0.12 -10.46 6.19
N ILE A 65 0.39 -9.67 7.25
CA ILE A 65 1.66 -9.79 8.01
C ILE A 65 1.76 -11.16 8.67
N LEU A 66 0.72 -11.61 9.37
CA LEU A 66 0.73 -12.88 10.09
C LEU A 66 0.92 -14.10 9.19
N ASN A 67 0.42 -14.04 7.95
CA ASN A 67 0.52 -15.13 6.99
C ASN A 67 1.86 -15.13 6.21
N ASN A 68 2.72 -14.14 6.41
CA ASN A 68 3.98 -14.00 5.68
C ASN A 68 5.17 -13.88 6.63
N GLN A 69 5.92 -14.96 6.79
CA GLN A 69 7.04 -15.05 7.73
C GLN A 69 8.09 -13.94 7.54
N GLN A 70 8.27 -13.45 6.29
CA GLN A 70 9.20 -12.36 5.96
C GLN A 70 8.79 -11.02 6.60
N MET A 71 7.52 -10.89 6.99
CA MET A 71 6.97 -9.71 7.65
C MET A 71 6.95 -9.82 9.18
N HIS A 72 7.36 -10.98 9.73
CA HIS A 72 7.35 -11.18 11.17
C HIS A 72 8.45 -10.37 11.86
N PRO A 73 8.22 -9.98 13.13
CA PRO A 73 9.23 -9.34 13.96
C PRO A 73 10.48 -10.20 14.13
N ASP A 74 11.64 -9.54 14.23
CA ASP A 74 12.87 -10.21 14.64
C ASP A 74 12.72 -10.74 16.09
N LYS A 75 13.07 -12.02 16.28
CA LYS A 75 12.95 -12.74 17.56
C LYS A 75 13.78 -12.15 18.70
N ASN A 76 14.79 -11.36 18.36
CA ASN A 76 15.69 -10.73 19.34
C ASN A 76 15.08 -9.49 20.00
N PHE A 77 13.94 -9.00 19.52
CA PHE A 77 13.30 -7.78 20.01
C PHE A 77 11.87 -8.07 20.48
N PRO A 78 11.44 -7.55 21.66
CA PRO A 78 10.06 -7.67 22.11
C PRO A 78 9.04 -7.02 21.17
N ARG A 79 9.46 -5.95 20.46
CA ARG A 79 8.72 -5.24 19.43
C ARG A 79 9.67 -4.88 18.29
N HIS A 80 9.29 -5.23 17.08
CA HIS A 80 10.04 -4.96 15.86
C HIS A 80 9.11 -5.05 14.66
N SER A 81 9.42 -4.31 13.62
CA SER A 81 8.77 -4.43 12.32
C SER A 81 9.84 -4.36 11.22
N PRO A 82 9.84 -5.26 10.24
CA PRO A 82 10.71 -5.14 9.07
C PRO A 82 10.21 -4.08 8.08
N LEU A 83 9.00 -3.51 8.30
CA LEU A 83 8.46 -2.45 7.46
C LEU A 83 9.16 -1.13 7.78
N SER A 84 9.80 -0.56 6.78
CA SER A 84 10.47 0.75 6.83
C SER A 84 9.63 1.87 6.24
N GLY A 85 8.62 1.53 5.43
CA GLY A 85 7.73 2.52 4.84
C GLY A 85 6.51 1.93 4.15
N VAL A 86 5.61 2.84 3.79
CA VAL A 86 4.41 2.58 2.97
C VAL A 86 4.38 3.57 1.82
N VAL A 87 4.03 3.10 0.63
CA VAL A 87 3.79 3.91 -0.55
C VAL A 87 2.33 3.74 -0.95
N LEU A 88 1.59 4.84 -1.03
CA LEU A 88 0.17 4.84 -1.37
C LEU A 88 -0.02 5.30 -2.81
N THR A 89 -0.84 4.57 -3.57
CA THR A 89 -1.14 4.88 -4.97
C THR A 89 -2.43 5.67 -5.17
N ASN A 90 -3.33 5.61 -4.20
CA ASN A 90 -4.56 6.41 -4.13
C ASN A 90 -5.05 6.51 -2.68
N GLY A 91 -6.19 7.18 -2.47
CA GLY A 91 -6.79 7.41 -1.16
C GLY A 91 -7.92 6.44 -0.78
N ASP A 92 -8.20 5.39 -1.56
CA ASP A 92 -9.30 4.47 -1.29
C ASP A 92 -9.11 3.65 0.00
N VAL A 93 -10.22 3.25 0.61
CA VAL A 93 -10.24 2.53 1.89
C VAL A 93 -9.41 1.26 1.83
N ASP A 94 -9.49 0.52 0.74
CA ASP A 94 -8.72 -0.72 0.54
C ASP A 94 -7.21 -0.50 0.36
N HIS A 95 -6.78 0.76 0.17
CA HIS A 95 -5.37 1.14 0.06
C HIS A 95 -4.81 1.89 1.27
N VAL A 96 -5.66 2.53 2.08
CA VAL A 96 -5.18 3.36 3.20
C VAL A 96 -5.58 2.85 4.60
N ALA A 97 -6.66 2.07 4.73
CA ALA A 97 -7.18 1.72 6.05
C ALA A 97 -6.21 0.84 6.87
N GLY A 98 -5.37 0.05 6.23
CA GLY A 98 -4.34 -0.74 6.89
C GLY A 98 -3.27 0.09 7.60
N LEU A 99 -3.13 1.39 7.29
CA LEU A 99 -2.29 2.30 8.06
C LEU A 99 -2.66 2.33 9.54
N LEU A 100 -3.93 2.12 9.87
CA LEU A 100 -4.41 2.08 11.26
C LEU A 100 -3.84 0.88 12.03
N THR A 101 -3.46 -0.20 11.35
CA THR A 101 -2.74 -1.33 11.95
C THR A 101 -1.32 -0.94 12.34
N LEU A 102 -0.70 0.03 11.65
CA LEU A 102 0.68 0.46 11.85
C LEU A 102 0.86 1.55 12.92
N ARG A 103 -0.17 1.80 13.76
CA ARG A 103 -0.17 2.81 14.83
C ARG A 103 0.75 2.48 16.02
N GLU A 104 1.47 1.38 15.98
CA GLU A 104 2.16 0.78 17.14
C GLU A 104 3.53 1.44 17.45
N ARG A 105 3.72 2.70 17.03
CA ARG A 105 4.92 3.50 17.33
C ARG A 105 6.23 2.86 16.85
N GLN A 106 6.21 2.34 15.63
CA GLN A 106 7.40 1.91 14.91
C GLN A 106 7.79 3.00 13.90
N ASP A 107 9.07 3.21 13.72
CA ASP A 107 9.58 4.17 12.74
C ASP A 107 9.13 3.79 11.33
N LEU A 108 8.48 4.72 10.63
CA LEU A 108 7.86 4.48 9.35
C LEU A 108 7.87 5.73 8.48
N SER A 109 8.14 5.59 7.18
CA SER A 109 7.92 6.64 6.18
C SER A 109 6.68 6.34 5.37
N VAL A 110 5.73 7.28 5.27
CA VAL A 110 4.53 7.15 4.43
C VAL A 110 4.66 8.09 3.23
N TYR A 111 4.85 7.51 2.05
CA TYR A 111 4.94 8.23 0.79
C TYR A 111 3.61 8.24 0.08
N ALA A 112 3.16 9.41 -0.32
CA ALA A 112 1.95 9.58 -1.11
C ALA A 112 1.98 10.89 -1.91
N HIS A 113 1.22 10.95 -2.98
CA HIS A 113 0.96 12.21 -3.66
C HIS A 113 0.27 13.21 -2.70
N PRO A 114 0.50 14.54 -2.81
CA PRO A 114 -0.11 15.53 -1.92
C PRO A 114 -1.63 15.39 -1.78
N ARG A 115 -2.33 15.02 -2.85
CA ARG A 115 -3.79 14.80 -2.82
C ARG A 115 -4.19 13.64 -1.91
N VAL A 116 -3.45 12.53 -1.91
CA VAL A 116 -3.67 11.40 -0.99
C VAL A 116 -3.32 11.80 0.45
N HIS A 117 -2.26 12.59 0.63
CA HIS A 117 -1.95 13.15 1.96
C HIS A 117 -3.05 14.07 2.49
N SER A 118 -3.74 14.83 1.62
CA SER A 118 -4.93 15.62 2.02
C SER A 118 -6.04 14.71 2.53
N VAL A 119 -6.33 13.61 1.84
CA VAL A 119 -7.30 12.60 2.31
C VAL A 119 -6.96 12.13 3.72
N LEU A 120 -5.70 11.75 3.97
CA LEU A 120 -5.28 11.31 5.31
C LEU A 120 -5.37 12.43 6.36
N LYS A 121 -5.11 13.66 5.97
CA LYS A 121 -5.16 14.83 6.87
C LYS A 121 -6.59 15.20 7.28
N GLU A 122 -7.51 15.14 6.33
CA GLU A 122 -8.92 15.48 6.52
C GLU A 122 -9.67 14.41 7.35
N ASN A 123 -9.16 13.19 7.38
CA ASN A 123 -9.70 12.11 8.18
C ASN A 123 -8.93 11.95 9.49
N SER A 124 -9.45 12.57 10.55
CA SER A 124 -8.77 12.70 11.86
C SER A 124 -8.35 11.37 12.50
N ILE A 125 -8.95 10.24 12.12
CA ILE A 125 -8.54 8.92 12.63
C ILE A 125 -7.08 8.60 12.29
N PHE A 126 -6.54 9.11 11.18
CA PHE A 126 -5.14 8.91 10.81
C PHE A 126 -4.15 9.74 11.65
N ASN A 127 -4.61 10.58 12.57
CA ASN A 127 -3.76 11.24 13.55
C ASN A 127 -3.22 10.26 14.59
N VAL A 128 -3.75 9.03 14.64
CA VAL A 128 -3.17 7.93 15.43
C VAL A 128 -1.74 7.57 14.98
N LEU A 129 -1.37 7.89 13.75
CA LEU A 129 -0.01 7.78 13.23
C LEU A 129 0.83 8.96 13.76
N ASN A 130 1.36 8.78 14.96
CA ASN A 130 2.11 9.83 15.68
C ASN A 130 3.32 10.31 14.85
N PRO A 131 3.47 11.63 14.58
CA PRO A 131 4.56 12.19 13.78
C PRO A 131 5.95 11.96 14.39
N ASP A 132 6.08 11.67 15.69
CA ASP A 132 7.36 11.28 16.27
C ASP A 132 7.92 9.99 15.67
N TYR A 133 7.04 9.12 15.18
CA TYR A 133 7.38 7.81 14.59
C TYR A 133 7.09 7.71 13.10
N VAL A 134 6.13 8.47 12.58
CA VAL A 134 5.67 8.35 11.20
C VAL A 134 5.88 9.65 10.43
N ASP A 135 6.81 9.63 9.48
CA ASP A 135 7.03 10.73 8.55
C ASP A 135 6.07 10.60 7.36
N ARG A 136 5.35 11.69 7.05
CA ARG A 136 4.57 11.82 5.81
C ARG A 136 5.43 12.53 4.76
N ARG A 137 5.77 11.84 3.68
CA ARG A 137 6.66 12.33 2.62
C ARG A 137 5.93 12.41 1.29
N GLU A 138 6.18 13.48 0.56
CA GLU A 138 5.63 13.64 -0.77
C GLU A 138 6.24 12.65 -1.75
N LEU A 139 5.38 12.13 -2.64
CA LEU A 139 5.74 11.28 -3.74
C LEU A 139 5.58 12.10 -5.03
N PRO A 140 6.70 12.59 -5.61
CA PRO A 140 6.65 13.44 -6.79
C PRO A 140 6.29 12.63 -8.04
N MET A 141 5.51 13.24 -8.95
CA MET A 141 5.17 12.65 -10.24
C MET A 141 6.34 12.75 -11.23
N ASN A 142 6.47 11.75 -12.11
CA ASN A 142 7.39 11.74 -13.25
C ASN A 142 8.86 11.98 -12.87
N LYS A 143 9.23 11.61 -11.65
CA LYS A 143 10.59 11.74 -11.15
C LYS A 143 10.98 10.49 -10.37
N SER A 144 12.08 9.86 -10.78
CA SER A 144 12.64 8.73 -10.05
C SER A 144 13.42 9.20 -8.83
N PHE A 145 13.17 8.58 -7.68
CA PHE A 145 13.89 8.87 -6.43
C PHE A 145 13.98 7.62 -5.57
N GLU A 146 14.90 7.63 -4.61
CA GLU A 146 15.08 6.53 -3.67
C GLU A 146 14.11 6.66 -2.49
N LEU A 147 13.45 5.56 -2.13
CA LEU A 147 12.69 5.48 -0.88
C LEU A 147 13.67 5.47 0.30
N LEU A 148 13.48 6.39 1.22
CA LEU A 148 14.29 6.51 2.43
C LEU A 148 13.50 6.01 3.64
N LYS A 149 14.20 5.37 4.57
CA LYS A 149 13.68 5.08 5.91
C LYS A 149 13.45 6.38 6.69
N LYS A 150 12.74 6.32 7.81
CA LYS A 150 12.49 7.50 8.66
C LYS A 150 13.77 8.22 9.08
N ASN A 151 14.82 7.47 9.41
CA ASN A 151 16.13 8.01 9.79
C ASN A 151 16.93 8.62 8.62
N GLY A 152 16.39 8.62 7.41
CA GLY A 152 17.03 9.17 6.20
C GLY A 152 17.95 8.21 5.46
N GLU A 153 18.16 6.99 5.96
CA GLU A 153 18.96 5.98 5.26
C GLU A 153 18.24 5.47 4.00
N GLY A 154 19.00 5.19 2.95
CA GLY A 154 18.51 4.64 1.69
C GLY A 154 18.08 3.18 1.82
N SER A 155 17.07 2.80 1.06
CA SER A 155 16.54 1.43 0.98
C SER A 155 17.04 0.64 -0.23
N ASP A 156 17.78 1.29 -1.14
CA ASP A 156 18.10 0.79 -2.48
C ASP A 156 16.87 0.60 -3.41
N LEU A 157 15.67 0.96 -2.97
CA LEU A 157 14.46 0.96 -3.80
C LEU A 157 14.27 2.33 -4.45
N MET A 158 14.20 2.32 -5.78
CA MET A 158 13.86 3.49 -6.57
C MET A 158 12.40 3.40 -6.99
N VAL A 159 11.68 4.50 -6.90
CA VAL A 159 10.31 4.61 -7.39
C VAL A 159 10.14 5.81 -8.30
N GLU A 160 9.28 5.68 -9.29
CA GLU A 160 8.85 6.73 -10.18
C GLU A 160 7.34 6.62 -10.36
N ALA A 161 6.62 7.63 -9.92
CA ALA A 161 5.17 7.69 -10.06
C ALA A 161 4.79 8.27 -11.42
N PHE A 162 3.73 7.73 -12.02
CA PHE A 162 3.16 8.21 -13.26
C PHE A 162 1.64 8.16 -13.21
N GLU A 163 1.00 8.99 -14.03
CA GLU A 163 -0.45 9.06 -14.12
C GLU A 163 -1.02 7.78 -14.75
N VAL A 164 -2.11 7.28 -14.16
CA VAL A 164 -2.91 6.19 -14.71
C VAL A 164 -4.39 6.57 -14.69
N PRO A 165 -5.20 6.04 -15.61
CA PRO A 165 -6.65 6.17 -15.52
C PRO A 165 -7.15 5.63 -14.17
N GLY A 166 -7.97 6.41 -13.50
CA GLY A 166 -8.53 6.04 -12.19
C GLY A 166 -9.55 7.07 -11.75
N LYS A 167 -10.07 6.90 -10.56
CA LYS A 167 -11.02 7.82 -9.93
C LYS A 167 -10.44 8.38 -8.64
N ILE A 168 -10.96 9.53 -8.24
CA ILE A 168 -10.81 10.03 -6.88
C ILE A 168 -11.40 9.02 -5.88
N ALA A 169 -10.94 9.03 -4.63
CA ALA A 169 -11.48 8.15 -3.59
C ALA A 169 -13.00 8.23 -3.51
N LEU A 170 -13.68 7.09 -3.38
CA LEU A 170 -15.13 6.94 -3.54
C LEU A 170 -15.96 7.99 -2.77
N TRP A 171 -15.58 8.31 -1.53
CA TRP A 171 -16.32 9.29 -0.71
C TRP A 171 -16.05 10.76 -1.06
N LEU A 172 -15.18 11.01 -2.03
CA LEU A 172 -14.90 12.33 -2.60
C LEU A 172 -15.45 12.48 -4.02
N GLU A 173 -16.07 11.43 -4.58
CA GLU A 173 -16.71 11.49 -5.88
C GLU A 173 -17.83 12.55 -5.88
N ASP A 174 -17.82 13.42 -6.90
CA ASP A 174 -18.80 14.49 -7.09
C ASP A 174 -19.41 14.38 -8.49
N GLU A 175 -20.60 13.80 -8.56
CA GLU A 175 -21.33 13.60 -9.82
C GLU A 175 -21.60 14.90 -10.58
N SER A 176 -21.67 16.04 -9.88
CA SER A 176 -21.86 17.36 -10.51
C SER A 176 -20.67 17.80 -11.37
N LYS A 177 -19.50 17.19 -11.19
CA LYS A 177 -18.26 17.49 -11.92
C LYS A 177 -18.06 16.64 -13.19
N GLY A 178 -19.09 15.92 -13.61
CA GLY A 178 -19.08 15.12 -14.84
C GLY A 178 -18.62 13.68 -14.66
N GLU A 179 -18.37 12.99 -15.77
CA GLU A 179 -18.10 11.55 -15.81
C GLU A 179 -16.86 11.08 -15.03
N ASN A 180 -15.91 11.98 -14.80
CA ASN A 180 -14.70 11.68 -14.03
C ASN A 180 -14.84 12.00 -12.53
N PHE A 181 -16.04 12.40 -12.07
CA PHE A 181 -16.36 12.67 -10.65
C PHE A 181 -15.44 13.70 -9.97
N GLY A 182 -14.78 14.55 -10.74
CA GLY A 182 -13.80 15.53 -10.23
C GLY A 182 -12.41 14.98 -9.99
N THR A 183 -12.09 13.81 -10.54
CA THR A 183 -10.74 13.22 -10.50
C THR A 183 -9.71 14.16 -11.13
N GLN A 184 -8.54 14.24 -10.51
CA GLN A 184 -7.41 15.04 -10.96
C GLN A 184 -6.12 14.21 -10.91
N GLU A 185 -5.07 14.70 -11.57
CA GLU A 185 -3.73 14.10 -11.50
C GLU A 185 -3.31 13.87 -10.04
N GLY A 186 -2.80 12.69 -9.75
CA GLY A 186 -2.35 12.30 -8.42
C GLY A 186 -3.41 11.67 -7.52
N ASP A 187 -4.68 11.61 -7.93
CA ASP A 187 -5.71 10.86 -7.20
C ASP A 187 -5.47 9.35 -7.29
N THR A 188 -5.05 8.87 -8.46
CA THR A 188 -4.61 7.48 -8.68
C THR A 188 -3.34 7.48 -9.52
N ILE A 189 -2.32 6.79 -9.05
CA ILE A 189 -1.01 6.73 -9.69
C ILE A 189 -0.54 5.30 -9.90
N GLY A 190 0.18 5.05 -10.99
CA GLY A 190 1.01 3.88 -11.20
C GLY A 190 2.43 4.13 -10.71
N LEU A 191 3.16 3.06 -10.43
CA LEU A 191 4.52 3.12 -9.95
C LEU A 191 5.42 2.22 -10.78
N LYS A 192 6.55 2.75 -11.25
CA LYS A 192 7.71 1.96 -11.66
C LYS A 192 8.61 1.79 -10.45
N ILE A 193 8.83 0.56 -10.06
CA ILE A 193 9.62 0.19 -8.89
C ILE A 193 10.87 -0.53 -9.36
N SER A 194 12.04 -0.10 -8.92
CA SER A 194 13.31 -0.66 -9.35
C SER A 194 14.31 -0.77 -8.20
N SER A 195 15.34 -1.58 -8.42
CA SER A 195 16.49 -1.67 -7.52
C SER A 195 17.62 -0.80 -8.04
N LYS A 196 18.21 -0.01 -7.14
CA LYS A 196 19.41 0.79 -7.44
C LYS A 196 20.63 -0.07 -7.79
N LYS A 197 20.65 -1.34 -7.37
CA LYS A 197 21.82 -2.23 -7.48
C LYS A 197 21.84 -3.10 -8.73
N ASP A 198 20.71 -3.51 -9.24
CA ASP A 198 20.65 -4.53 -10.31
C ASP A 198 19.84 -4.11 -11.54
N ASN A 199 19.41 -2.86 -11.61
CA ASN A 199 18.60 -2.26 -12.69
C ASN A 199 17.32 -3.03 -13.03
N LYS A 200 16.90 -3.99 -12.21
CA LYS A 200 15.64 -4.68 -12.38
C LYS A 200 14.49 -3.79 -11.96
N PHE A 201 13.40 -3.85 -12.69
CA PHE A 201 12.21 -3.08 -12.39
C PHE A 201 10.93 -3.85 -12.74
N PHE A 202 9.83 -3.37 -12.20
CA PHE A 202 8.48 -3.77 -12.59
C PHE A 202 7.52 -2.58 -12.43
N PHE A 203 6.36 -2.69 -13.02
CA PHE A 203 5.28 -1.72 -12.84
C PHE A 203 4.26 -2.27 -11.85
N TYR A 204 3.82 -1.40 -10.94
CA TYR A 204 2.70 -1.65 -10.04
C TYR A 204 1.59 -0.66 -10.40
N ILE A 205 0.46 -1.20 -10.83
CA ILE A 205 -0.73 -0.44 -11.24
C ILE A 205 -1.86 -0.97 -10.37
N PRO A 206 -2.47 -0.12 -9.51
CA PRO A 206 -3.51 -0.52 -8.57
C PRO A 206 -4.83 -0.81 -9.25
#